data_ca564421c3e65b425e1e44ecef844824
#
_entry.id   ca564421c3e65b425e1e44ecef844824
#
_cell.length_a   1.000
_cell.length_b   1.000
_cell.length_c   1.000
_cell.angle_alpha   90.00
_cell.angle_beta   90.00
_cell.angle_gamma   90.00
#
_symmetry.space_group_name_H-M   'P 1'
#
loop_
_entity.id
_entity.type
_entity.pdbx_description
1 polymer ?
#
loop_
_entity_poly.entity_id
_entity_poly.type
_entity_poly.pdbx_seq_one_letter_code
_entity_poly.pdbx_strand_id
1 'polypeptide(L)'
;MKIVVISQSKVLENEHDIITKLFEAGLGTLHVRKPRLRTKQLVEYIEKIPAHFHNRIIIHSHHNLASKYNLLGVHYTRLHLEPNFRNWWREKKLGFIKRKLVRTSSHNKLASLYDESDIVYDYVFLSPIFDSITGKYQSGFYEDAIKAAVQKTGLKIVARGGIDVTRLEKVEELGLYGCALYSCIWNGPDPLEEFLKIIHRCAELGIKVD
;
A
#
# COMPACT_ATOMS: atom_id res chain seq x y z
N MET A 1 -13.71 4.67 0.07
CA MET A 1 -12.77 3.51 0.07
C MET A 1 -11.40 3.98 -0.38
N LYS A 2 -10.33 3.65 0.34
CA LYS A 2 -8.97 3.97 -0.11
C LYS A 2 -8.47 2.95 -1.13
N ILE A 3 -8.09 3.43 -2.31
CA ILE A 3 -7.46 2.61 -3.35
C ILE A 3 -5.96 2.87 -3.36
N VAL A 4 -5.19 1.79 -3.25
CA VAL A 4 -3.72 1.83 -3.24
C VAL A 4 -3.19 0.92 -4.35
N VAL A 5 -2.21 1.38 -5.13
CA VAL A 5 -1.46 0.51 -6.03
C VAL A 5 -0.09 0.22 -5.42
N ILE A 6 0.35 -1.05 -5.48
CA ILE A 6 1.70 -1.44 -5.08
C ILE A 6 2.51 -1.67 -6.35
N SER A 7 3.68 -1.04 -6.47
CA SER A 7 4.57 -1.18 -7.63
C SER A 7 5.06 -2.62 -7.80
N GLN A 8 5.47 -2.98 -9.00
CA GLN A 8 6.18 -4.23 -9.25
C GLN A 8 7.45 -4.32 -8.40
N SER A 9 7.83 -5.53 -7.99
CA SER A 9 9.07 -5.74 -7.22
C SER A 9 10.34 -5.60 -8.07
N LYS A 10 10.25 -5.88 -9.38
CA LYS A 10 11.27 -5.55 -10.38
C LYS A 10 10.88 -4.25 -11.08
N VAL A 11 11.84 -3.54 -11.63
CA VAL A 11 11.58 -2.38 -12.49
C VAL A 11 11.24 -2.89 -13.88
N LEU A 12 10.08 -2.47 -14.40
CA LEU A 12 9.69 -2.70 -15.79
C LEU A 12 10.17 -1.53 -16.66
N GLU A 13 10.39 -1.76 -17.93
CA GLU A 13 10.92 -0.75 -18.87
C GLU A 13 10.03 0.50 -18.94
N ASN A 14 8.72 0.32 -19.02
CA ASN A 14 7.71 1.40 -19.13
C ASN A 14 6.97 1.69 -17.81
N GLU A 15 7.47 1.21 -16.65
CA GLU A 15 6.76 1.33 -15.37
C GLU A 15 6.51 2.79 -14.96
N HIS A 16 7.45 3.69 -15.23
CA HIS A 16 7.30 5.10 -14.85
C HIS A 16 6.19 5.80 -15.65
N ASP A 17 6.07 5.50 -16.94
CA ASP A 17 4.99 6.03 -17.78
C ASP A 17 3.63 5.50 -17.32
N ILE A 18 3.54 4.20 -16.99
CA ILE A 18 2.34 3.60 -16.43
C ILE A 18 1.98 4.28 -15.11
N ILE A 19 2.92 4.43 -14.19
CA ILE A 19 2.69 5.09 -12.89
C ILE A 19 2.20 6.52 -13.09
N THR A 20 2.79 7.26 -14.01
CA THR A 20 2.38 8.63 -14.33
C THR A 20 0.93 8.66 -14.81
N LYS A 21 0.56 7.80 -15.75
CA LYS A 21 -0.82 7.67 -16.25
C LYS A 21 -1.81 7.27 -15.13
N LEU A 22 -1.42 6.37 -14.22
CA LEU A 22 -2.26 6.01 -13.09
C LEU A 22 -2.50 7.21 -12.16
N PHE A 23 -1.49 8.04 -11.90
CA PHE A 23 -1.65 9.26 -11.11
C PHE A 23 -2.52 10.30 -11.80
N GLU A 24 -2.38 10.48 -13.12
CA GLU A 24 -3.22 11.35 -13.94
C GLU A 24 -4.68 10.87 -13.96
N ALA A 25 -4.89 9.56 -13.95
CA ALA A 25 -6.22 8.94 -13.85
C ALA A 25 -6.81 8.97 -12.43
N GLY A 26 -6.15 9.63 -11.46
CA GLY A 26 -6.69 9.85 -10.11
C GLY A 26 -6.18 8.91 -9.03
N LEU A 27 -5.14 8.08 -9.27
CA LEU A 27 -4.54 7.28 -8.22
C LEU A 27 -4.05 8.17 -7.06
N GLY A 28 -4.64 8.00 -5.87
CA GLY A 28 -4.29 8.78 -4.68
C GLY A 28 -3.01 8.32 -3.98
N THR A 29 -2.68 7.03 -4.04
CA THR A 29 -1.53 6.48 -3.30
C THR A 29 -0.85 5.33 -4.03
N LEU A 30 0.46 5.48 -4.25
CA LEU A 30 1.35 4.44 -4.76
C LEU A 30 2.30 3.97 -3.66
N HIS A 31 2.36 2.66 -3.41
CA HIS A 31 3.42 2.05 -2.60
C HIS A 31 4.56 1.57 -3.47
N VAL A 32 5.69 2.25 -3.41
CA VAL A 32 6.92 1.85 -4.12
C VAL A 32 7.63 0.76 -3.33
N ARG A 33 7.50 -0.48 -3.81
CA ARG A 33 8.11 -1.68 -3.23
C ARG A 33 9.19 -2.23 -4.17
N LYS A 34 10.44 -1.80 -3.97
CA LYS A 34 11.61 -2.18 -4.77
C LYS A 34 12.69 -2.83 -3.88
N PRO A 35 12.50 -4.08 -3.43
CA PRO A 35 13.34 -4.69 -2.38
C PRO A 35 14.80 -4.90 -2.79
N ARG A 36 15.10 -4.90 -4.09
CA ARG A 36 16.44 -5.14 -4.63
C ARG A 36 17.20 -3.87 -5.00
N LEU A 37 16.55 -2.70 -5.00
CA LEU A 37 17.22 -1.45 -5.35
C LEU A 37 18.07 -0.94 -4.17
N ARG A 38 19.31 -0.57 -4.50
CA ARG A 38 20.16 0.20 -3.59
C ARG A 38 19.69 1.66 -3.55
N THR A 39 20.14 2.42 -2.55
CA THR A 39 19.71 3.82 -2.35
C THR A 39 19.81 4.68 -3.62
N LYS A 40 20.94 4.63 -4.34
CA LYS A 40 21.14 5.39 -5.58
C LYS A 40 20.11 5.01 -6.66
N GLN A 41 19.89 3.71 -6.84
CA GLN A 41 18.92 3.21 -7.83
C GLN A 41 17.47 3.58 -7.47
N LEU A 42 17.12 3.58 -6.18
CA LEU A 42 15.79 4.02 -5.74
C LEU A 42 15.62 5.55 -5.92
N VAL A 43 16.68 6.32 -5.73
CA VAL A 43 16.71 7.76 -6.05
C VAL A 43 16.43 7.97 -7.54
N GLU A 44 17.19 7.33 -8.43
CA GLU A 44 16.98 7.38 -9.87
C GLU A 44 15.56 6.94 -10.28
N TYR A 45 15.00 5.94 -9.58
CA TYR A 45 13.64 5.48 -9.80
C TYR A 45 12.59 6.55 -9.41
N ILE A 46 12.75 7.19 -8.25
CA ILE A 46 11.83 8.22 -7.77
C ILE A 46 11.91 9.48 -8.67
N GLU A 47 13.11 9.88 -9.07
CA GLU A 47 13.34 11.08 -9.90
C GLU A 47 12.75 10.98 -11.31
N LYS A 48 12.49 9.77 -11.81
CA LYS A 48 11.76 9.52 -13.07
C LYS A 48 10.25 9.73 -12.96
N ILE A 49 9.69 9.75 -11.75
CA ILE A 49 8.30 10.07 -11.53
C ILE A 49 8.16 11.58 -11.38
N PRO A 50 7.19 12.25 -12.07
CA PRO A 50 7.04 13.70 -11.96
C PRO A 50 6.91 14.17 -10.51
N ALA A 51 7.67 15.21 -10.14
CA ALA A 51 7.83 15.64 -8.74
C ALA A 51 6.52 16.05 -8.06
N HIS A 52 5.53 16.55 -8.82
CA HIS A 52 4.21 16.91 -8.27
C HIS A 52 3.38 15.72 -7.81
N PHE A 53 3.76 14.48 -8.17
CA PHE A 53 3.15 13.24 -7.67
C PHE A 53 3.90 12.64 -6.48
N HIS A 54 5.08 13.15 -6.10
CA HIS A 54 5.87 12.56 -5.02
C HIS A 54 5.11 12.52 -3.68
N ASN A 55 4.25 13.50 -3.42
CA ASN A 55 3.38 13.54 -2.23
C ASN A 55 2.26 12.48 -2.22
N ARG A 56 2.19 11.60 -3.23
CA ARG A 56 1.30 10.43 -3.28
C ARG A 56 2.07 9.10 -3.18
N ILE A 57 3.39 9.15 -2.92
CA ILE A 57 4.26 7.96 -2.89
C ILE A 57 4.59 7.58 -1.44
N ILE A 58 4.43 6.29 -1.12
CA ILE A 58 4.90 5.66 0.11
C ILE A 58 6.01 4.66 -0.24
N ILE A 59 7.16 4.75 0.42
CA ILE A 59 8.30 3.85 0.15
C ILE A 59 8.44 2.77 1.21
N HIS A 60 8.85 1.56 0.78
CA HIS A 60 9.02 0.38 1.64
C HIS A 60 10.46 0.18 2.14
N SER A 61 11.40 0.97 1.66
CA SER A 61 12.81 0.92 2.07
C SER A 61 13.44 2.31 1.94
N HIS A 62 14.64 2.50 2.47
CA HIS A 62 15.37 3.78 2.39
C HIS A 62 14.55 4.99 2.87
N HIS A 63 13.87 4.84 4.03
CA HIS A 63 12.90 5.78 4.59
C HIS A 63 13.41 7.24 4.71
N ASN A 64 14.72 7.44 4.79
CA ASN A 64 15.36 8.77 4.79
C ASN A 64 15.07 9.58 3.50
N LEU A 65 14.73 8.92 2.38
CA LEU A 65 14.36 9.58 1.14
C LEU A 65 12.99 10.27 1.22
N ALA A 66 12.13 9.86 2.17
CA ALA A 66 10.78 10.43 2.32
C ALA A 66 10.81 11.94 2.56
N SER A 67 11.78 12.45 3.33
CA SER A 67 11.96 13.89 3.53
C SER A 67 12.54 14.58 2.30
N LYS A 68 13.58 13.99 1.71
CA LYS A 68 14.29 14.59 0.58
C LYS A 68 13.39 14.83 -0.64
N TYR A 69 12.51 13.87 -0.93
CA TYR A 69 11.65 13.92 -2.12
C TYR A 69 10.19 14.29 -1.81
N ASN A 70 9.91 14.84 -0.63
CA ASN A 70 8.55 15.18 -0.21
C ASN A 70 7.52 14.05 -0.39
N LEU A 71 7.94 12.79 -0.12
CA LEU A 71 7.07 11.64 -0.30
C LEU A 71 5.95 11.63 0.74
N LEU A 72 4.81 11.00 0.42
CA LEU A 72 3.65 10.89 1.31
C LEU A 72 4.00 10.22 2.63
N GLY A 73 4.78 9.13 2.59
CA GLY A 73 5.08 8.38 3.80
C GLY A 73 6.01 7.20 3.63
N VAL A 74 6.01 6.36 4.66
CA VAL A 74 6.87 5.18 4.76
C VAL A 74 6.07 3.95 5.18
N HIS A 75 6.45 2.79 4.64
CA HIS A 75 5.89 1.49 5.00
C HIS A 75 6.88 0.67 5.82
N TYR A 76 6.46 0.29 7.02
CA TYR A 76 7.27 -0.51 7.93
C TYR A 76 7.15 -2.00 7.58
N THR A 77 8.28 -2.63 7.30
CA THR A 77 8.41 -4.07 7.18
C THR A 77 8.90 -4.66 8.51
N ARG A 78 8.82 -5.98 8.69
CA ARG A 78 9.31 -6.66 9.89
C ARG A 78 10.74 -6.24 10.27
N LEU A 79 11.65 -6.12 9.29
CA LEU A 79 13.03 -5.67 9.52
C LEU A 79 13.14 -4.27 10.12
N HIS A 80 12.17 -3.42 9.85
CA HIS A 80 12.14 -2.06 10.39
C HIS A 80 11.62 -2.00 11.83
N LEU A 81 10.96 -3.06 12.29
CA LEU A 81 10.37 -3.15 13.64
C LEU A 81 11.31 -3.86 14.63
N GLU A 82 12.39 -4.46 14.14
CA GLU A 82 13.39 -5.10 15.02
C GLU A 82 14.04 -4.05 15.92
N PRO A 83 14.16 -4.32 17.26
CA PRO A 83 14.78 -3.40 18.20
C PRO A 83 16.30 -3.38 18.00
N ASN A 84 16.79 -2.40 17.24
CA ASN A 84 18.22 -2.17 17.03
C ASN A 84 18.55 -0.69 16.86
N PHE A 85 19.82 -0.31 17.06
CA PHE A 85 20.28 1.08 16.97
C PHE A 85 19.95 1.74 15.63
N ARG A 86 20.06 1.00 14.51
CA ARG A 86 19.75 1.50 13.16
C ARG A 86 18.29 1.90 13.03
N ASN A 87 17.38 1.10 13.54
CA ASN A 87 15.95 1.34 13.51
C ASN A 87 15.57 2.49 14.45
N TRP A 88 16.12 2.52 15.66
CA TRP A 88 15.97 3.65 16.59
C TRP A 88 16.43 4.97 15.96
N TRP A 89 17.61 5.00 15.36
CA TRP A 89 18.14 6.21 14.69
C TRP A 89 17.28 6.66 13.50
N ARG A 90 16.74 5.70 12.74
CA ARG A 90 15.78 5.98 11.65
C ARG A 90 14.54 6.69 12.21
N GLU A 91 13.92 6.17 13.29
CA GLU A 91 12.75 6.80 13.91
C GLU A 91 13.04 8.22 14.40
N LYS A 92 14.18 8.43 15.03
CA LYS A 92 14.60 9.78 15.42
C LYS A 92 14.68 10.72 14.21
N LYS A 93 15.30 10.29 13.12
CA LYS A 93 15.37 11.09 11.88
C LYS A 93 14.00 11.38 11.27
N LEU A 94 13.10 10.41 11.26
CA LEU A 94 11.72 10.59 10.76
C LEU A 94 10.94 11.55 11.67
N GLY A 95 11.19 11.54 12.98
CA GLY A 95 10.59 12.44 13.95
C GLY A 95 10.97 13.93 13.76
N PHE A 96 12.13 14.22 13.14
CA PHE A 96 12.53 15.59 12.82
C PHE A 96 11.87 16.17 11.56
N ILE A 97 11.12 15.35 10.80
CA ILE A 97 10.38 15.82 9.62
C ILE A 97 9.18 16.66 10.10
N LYS A 98 9.18 17.96 9.75
CA LYS A 98 8.15 18.91 10.22
C LYS A 98 6.74 18.58 9.76
N ARG A 99 6.58 17.94 8.59
CA ARG A 99 5.28 17.52 8.08
C ARG A 99 4.90 16.12 8.59
N LYS A 100 3.61 15.84 8.73
CA LYS A 100 3.13 14.51 9.04
C LYS A 100 3.45 13.54 7.90
N LEU A 101 4.16 12.45 8.21
CA LEU A 101 4.37 11.32 7.31
C LEU A 101 3.29 10.27 7.54
N VAL A 102 2.70 9.76 6.47
CA VAL A 102 1.84 8.58 6.53
C VAL A 102 2.69 7.36 6.89
N ARG A 103 2.30 6.63 7.93
CA ARG A 103 2.98 5.44 8.43
C ARG A 103 2.08 4.22 8.23
N THR A 104 2.61 3.19 7.61
CA THR A 104 1.86 1.98 7.30
C THR A 104 2.65 0.74 7.63
N SER A 105 1.96 -0.39 7.85
CA SER A 105 2.59 -1.70 8.05
C SER A 105 1.80 -2.81 7.38
N SER A 106 2.28 -4.05 7.47
CA SER A 106 1.60 -5.23 6.92
C SER A 106 1.49 -6.33 7.97
N HIS A 107 0.31 -6.94 8.04
CA HIS A 107 0.00 -8.07 8.90
C HIS A 107 -0.47 -9.26 8.06
N ASN A 108 -0.03 -10.45 8.43
CA ASN A 108 -0.42 -11.72 7.80
C ASN A 108 -1.15 -12.67 8.76
N LYS A 109 -1.45 -12.19 9.96
CA LYS A 109 -2.24 -12.88 10.99
C LYS A 109 -3.18 -11.88 11.64
N LEU A 110 -4.43 -12.27 11.88
CA LEU A 110 -5.39 -11.42 12.59
C LEU A 110 -4.91 -11.08 14.01
N ALA A 111 -4.31 -12.04 14.70
CA ALA A 111 -3.79 -11.82 16.05
C ALA A 111 -2.81 -10.65 16.11
N SER A 112 -1.96 -10.46 15.09
CA SER A 112 -0.99 -9.38 15.08
C SER A 112 -1.58 -7.97 14.93
N LEU A 113 -2.88 -7.85 14.62
CA LEU A 113 -3.58 -6.57 14.62
C LEU A 113 -3.87 -6.04 16.03
N TYR A 114 -3.79 -6.93 17.04
CA TYR A 114 -4.01 -6.61 18.45
C TYR A 114 -2.70 -6.37 19.20
N ASP A 115 -1.55 -6.58 18.55
CA ASP A 115 -0.25 -6.35 19.17
C ASP A 115 -0.04 -4.86 19.42
N GLU A 116 0.44 -4.50 20.61
CA GLU A 116 0.82 -3.14 20.94
C GLU A 116 1.99 -2.69 20.06
N SER A 117 1.94 -1.45 19.62
CA SER A 117 2.99 -0.83 18.80
C SER A 117 3.26 0.59 19.25
N ASP A 118 4.52 0.95 19.47
CA ASP A 118 4.95 2.32 19.71
C ASP A 118 4.74 3.24 18.48
N ILE A 119 4.50 2.62 17.31
CA ILE A 119 4.28 3.34 16.06
C ILE A 119 2.78 3.42 15.80
N VAL A 120 2.25 4.65 15.75
CA VAL A 120 0.89 4.90 15.31
C VAL A 120 0.84 4.82 13.78
N TYR A 121 0.09 3.85 13.26
CA TYR A 121 -0.10 3.67 11.82
C TYR A 121 -1.33 4.43 11.34
N ASP A 122 -1.22 5.09 10.19
CA ASP A 122 -2.36 5.72 9.52
C ASP A 122 -3.27 4.66 8.87
N TYR A 123 -2.70 3.56 8.41
CA TYR A 123 -3.39 2.33 8.03
C TYR A 123 -2.45 1.13 7.98
N VAL A 124 -3.01 -0.06 7.98
CA VAL A 124 -2.25 -1.31 7.89
C VAL A 124 -2.80 -2.21 6.78
N PHE A 125 -1.93 -2.98 6.14
CA PHE A 125 -2.37 -4.04 5.24
C PHE A 125 -2.64 -5.33 6.01
N LEU A 126 -3.75 -6.00 5.70
CA LEU A 126 -4.00 -7.39 6.09
C LEU A 126 -3.96 -8.28 4.83
N SER A 127 -3.17 -9.34 4.84
CA SER A 127 -2.92 -10.17 3.65
C SER A 127 -2.62 -11.63 4.00
N PRO A 128 -3.11 -12.59 3.19
CA PRO A 128 -4.05 -12.42 2.08
C PRO A 128 -5.50 -12.38 2.56
N ILE A 129 -6.29 -11.41 2.06
CA ILE A 129 -7.72 -11.32 2.40
C ILE A 129 -8.53 -12.32 1.56
N PHE A 130 -8.26 -12.41 0.27
CA PHE A 130 -8.89 -13.35 -0.65
C PHE A 130 -7.85 -14.28 -1.25
N ASP A 131 -8.32 -15.38 -1.82
CA ASP A 131 -7.47 -16.27 -2.59
C ASP A 131 -6.78 -15.53 -3.71
N SER A 132 -5.52 -15.86 -3.90
CA SER A 132 -4.71 -15.20 -4.92
C SER A 132 -5.28 -15.42 -6.32
N ILE A 133 -5.42 -14.36 -7.10
CA ILE A 133 -5.80 -14.42 -8.52
C ILE A 133 -4.88 -15.37 -9.31
N THR A 134 -3.63 -15.54 -8.88
CA THR A 134 -2.64 -16.44 -9.50
C THR A 134 -2.70 -17.87 -8.96
N GLY A 135 -3.63 -18.17 -8.05
CA GLY A 135 -3.77 -19.50 -7.42
C GLY A 135 -2.65 -19.93 -6.47
N LYS A 136 -1.68 -19.04 -6.19
CA LYS A 136 -0.49 -19.39 -5.37
C LYS A 136 -0.71 -19.31 -3.87
N TYR A 137 -1.71 -18.57 -3.42
CA TYR A 137 -1.98 -18.33 -2.01
C TYR A 137 -3.48 -18.42 -1.75
N GLN A 138 -3.86 -19.06 -0.65
CA GLN A 138 -5.25 -19.11 -0.18
C GLN A 138 -5.44 -18.16 0.99
N SER A 139 -6.64 -17.59 1.11
CA SER A 139 -7.06 -16.84 2.28
C SER A 139 -7.25 -17.79 3.46
N GLY A 140 -6.73 -17.38 4.62
CA GLY A 140 -6.94 -18.12 5.88
C GLY A 140 -7.85 -17.39 6.86
N PHE A 141 -8.52 -16.30 6.43
CA PHE A 141 -9.33 -15.48 7.32
C PHE A 141 -10.82 -15.71 7.11
N TYR A 142 -11.53 -16.00 8.20
CA TYR A 142 -12.99 -15.99 8.21
C TYR A 142 -13.52 -14.56 8.21
N GLU A 143 -14.59 -14.31 7.46
CA GLU A 143 -15.19 -12.95 7.31
C GLU A 143 -15.57 -12.35 8.66
N ASP A 144 -16.21 -13.11 9.54
CA ASP A 144 -16.61 -12.63 10.88
C ASP A 144 -15.39 -12.24 11.73
N ALA A 145 -14.29 -12.95 11.57
CA ALA A 145 -13.05 -12.62 12.27
C ALA A 145 -12.42 -11.32 11.73
N ILE A 146 -12.53 -11.05 10.42
CA ILE A 146 -12.11 -9.78 9.82
C ILE A 146 -12.99 -8.64 10.34
N LYS A 147 -14.33 -8.80 10.30
CA LYS A 147 -15.28 -7.80 10.81
C LYS A 147 -15.03 -7.49 12.28
N ALA A 148 -14.81 -8.53 13.10
CA ALA A 148 -14.47 -8.35 14.50
C ALA A 148 -13.15 -7.59 14.71
N ALA A 149 -12.12 -7.87 13.89
CA ALA A 149 -10.85 -7.16 13.97
C ALA A 149 -11.00 -5.68 13.58
N VAL A 150 -11.75 -5.36 12.52
CA VAL A 150 -12.04 -3.99 12.12
C VAL A 150 -12.71 -3.20 13.25
N GLN A 151 -13.73 -3.80 13.89
CA GLN A 151 -14.49 -3.14 14.96
C GLN A 151 -13.68 -2.97 16.24
N LYS A 152 -12.90 -3.99 16.64
CA LYS A 152 -12.23 -4.01 17.95
C LYS A 152 -10.90 -3.27 17.98
N THR A 153 -10.16 -3.24 16.88
CA THR A 153 -8.81 -2.63 16.87
C THR A 153 -8.84 -1.13 16.59
N GLY A 154 -9.89 -0.61 15.96
CA GLY A 154 -9.96 0.77 15.49
C GLY A 154 -8.93 1.09 14.40
N LEU A 155 -8.18 0.11 13.92
CA LEU A 155 -7.20 0.28 12.85
C LEU A 155 -7.90 0.46 11.49
N LYS A 156 -7.36 1.34 10.67
CA LYS A 156 -7.74 1.43 9.26
C LYS A 156 -7.09 0.27 8.49
N ILE A 157 -7.85 -0.79 8.26
CA ILE A 157 -7.33 -2.01 7.61
C ILE A 157 -7.57 -1.94 6.11
N VAL A 158 -6.52 -2.04 5.32
CA VAL A 158 -6.55 -2.10 3.86
C VAL A 158 -6.37 -3.55 3.42
N ALA A 159 -7.35 -4.07 2.67
CA ALA A 159 -7.31 -5.41 2.10
C ALA A 159 -6.15 -5.57 1.11
N ARG A 160 -5.39 -6.64 1.22
CA ARG A 160 -4.35 -7.00 0.25
C ARG A 160 -4.43 -8.49 -0.06
N GLY A 161 -4.18 -8.83 -1.34
CA GLY A 161 -4.21 -10.23 -1.84
C GLY A 161 -5.58 -10.61 -2.39
N GLY A 162 -5.59 -11.10 -3.63
CA GLY A 162 -6.77 -11.54 -4.35
C GLY A 162 -7.77 -10.43 -4.72
N ILE A 163 -7.36 -9.18 -4.75
CA ILE A 163 -8.23 -8.06 -5.07
C ILE A 163 -8.34 -7.87 -6.58
N ASP A 164 -9.57 -7.80 -7.07
CA ASP A 164 -9.97 -7.43 -8.43
C ASP A 164 -11.35 -6.73 -8.41
N VAL A 165 -11.91 -6.44 -9.58
CA VAL A 165 -13.20 -5.75 -9.74
C VAL A 165 -14.36 -6.48 -9.05
N THR A 166 -14.30 -7.82 -8.93
CA THR A 166 -15.37 -8.66 -8.36
C THR A 166 -15.39 -8.64 -6.84
N ARG A 167 -14.31 -8.18 -6.21
CA ARG A 167 -14.12 -8.22 -4.75
C ARG A 167 -14.37 -6.88 -4.05
N LEU A 168 -14.61 -5.81 -4.80
CA LEU A 168 -14.76 -4.46 -4.24
C LEU A 168 -15.96 -4.34 -3.30
N GLU A 169 -17.10 -4.91 -3.69
CA GLU A 169 -18.31 -4.97 -2.86
C GLU A 169 -18.03 -5.70 -1.53
N LYS A 170 -17.34 -6.83 -1.60
CA LYS A 170 -16.95 -7.60 -0.41
C LYS A 170 -16.00 -6.84 0.50
N VAL A 171 -15.07 -6.05 -0.05
CA VAL A 171 -14.17 -5.18 0.74
C VAL A 171 -15.00 -4.17 1.56
N GLU A 172 -16.05 -3.59 0.96
CA GLU A 172 -16.95 -2.67 1.62
C GLU A 172 -17.80 -3.36 2.70
N GLU A 173 -18.42 -4.52 2.37
CA GLU A 173 -19.20 -5.32 3.31
C GLU A 173 -18.44 -5.78 4.57
N LEU A 174 -17.14 -6.02 4.41
CA LEU A 174 -16.26 -6.38 5.53
C LEU A 174 -15.88 -5.18 6.41
N GLY A 175 -16.27 -3.95 6.02
CA GLY A 175 -15.94 -2.72 6.72
C GLY A 175 -14.46 -2.33 6.62
N LEU A 176 -13.76 -2.84 5.61
CA LEU A 176 -12.34 -2.52 5.40
C LEU A 176 -12.17 -1.09 4.88
N TYR A 177 -11.12 -0.42 5.35
CA TYR A 177 -10.83 0.97 4.98
C TYR A 177 -10.53 1.17 3.49
N GLY A 178 -10.03 0.11 2.83
CA GLY A 178 -9.70 0.15 1.42
C GLY A 178 -9.06 -1.13 0.91
N CYS A 179 -8.54 -1.07 -0.30
CA CYS A 179 -7.86 -2.20 -0.92
C CYS A 179 -6.56 -1.81 -1.63
N ALA A 180 -5.64 -2.78 -1.69
CA ALA A 180 -4.34 -2.65 -2.35
C ALA A 180 -4.30 -3.54 -3.59
N LEU A 181 -4.15 -2.90 -4.74
CA LEU A 181 -4.12 -3.50 -6.05
C LEU A 181 -2.68 -3.87 -6.42
N TYR A 182 -2.49 -5.07 -6.92
CA TYR A 182 -1.20 -5.54 -7.42
C TYR A 182 -1.37 -6.40 -8.68
N SER A 183 -1.73 -7.69 -8.53
CA SER A 183 -1.81 -8.62 -9.67
C SER A 183 -2.86 -8.21 -10.70
N CYS A 184 -4.00 -7.67 -10.28
CA CYS A 184 -5.04 -7.19 -11.19
C CYS A 184 -4.56 -6.05 -12.09
N ILE A 185 -3.63 -5.20 -11.60
CA ILE A 185 -3.03 -4.12 -12.38
C ILE A 185 -1.91 -4.63 -13.28
N TRP A 186 -0.92 -5.33 -12.68
CA TRP A 186 0.34 -5.62 -13.37
C TRP A 186 0.32 -6.89 -14.23
N ASN A 187 -0.65 -7.77 -14.04
CA ASN A 187 -0.80 -8.98 -14.86
C ASN A 187 -1.90 -8.82 -15.93
N GLY A 188 -2.63 -7.72 -15.94
CA GLY A 188 -3.57 -7.37 -17.00
C GLY A 188 -2.84 -6.93 -18.27
N PRO A 189 -3.57 -6.88 -19.39
CA PRO A 189 -3.01 -6.47 -20.69
C PRO A 189 -2.60 -4.98 -20.69
N ASP A 190 -3.36 -4.13 -20.02
CA ASP A 190 -3.08 -2.71 -19.86
C ASP A 190 -3.35 -2.27 -18.41
N PRO A 191 -2.30 -1.90 -17.64
CA PRO A 191 -2.45 -1.47 -16.25
C PRO A 191 -3.37 -0.27 -16.03
N LEU A 192 -3.42 0.67 -16.98
CA LEU A 192 -4.31 1.83 -16.89
C LEU A 192 -5.77 1.42 -17.06
N GLU A 193 -6.07 0.60 -18.06
CA GLU A 193 -7.43 0.08 -18.26
C GLU A 193 -7.90 -0.73 -17.06
N GLU A 194 -7.04 -1.58 -16.48
CA GLU A 194 -7.39 -2.35 -15.29
C GLU A 194 -7.68 -1.43 -14.09
N PHE A 195 -6.91 -0.36 -13.91
CA PHE A 195 -7.17 0.63 -12.88
C PHE A 195 -8.51 1.34 -13.11
N LEU A 196 -8.78 1.78 -14.34
CA LEU A 196 -10.04 2.45 -14.68
C LEU A 196 -11.26 1.55 -14.47
N LYS A 197 -11.17 0.23 -14.76
CA LYS A 197 -12.22 -0.75 -14.42
C LYS A 197 -12.53 -0.77 -12.93
N ILE A 198 -11.50 -0.72 -12.07
CA ILE A 198 -11.67 -0.65 -10.61
C ILE A 198 -12.40 0.63 -10.20
N ILE A 199 -11.97 1.79 -10.72
CA ILE A 199 -12.60 3.08 -10.38
C ILE A 199 -14.06 3.13 -10.86
N HIS A 200 -14.31 2.67 -12.10
CA HIS A 200 -15.67 2.59 -12.64
C HIS A 200 -16.57 1.68 -11.80
N ARG A 201 -16.06 0.50 -11.42
CA ARG A 201 -16.82 -0.42 -10.56
C ARG A 201 -17.11 0.17 -9.18
N CYS A 202 -16.18 0.90 -8.58
CA CYS A 202 -16.46 1.65 -7.34
C CYS A 202 -17.61 2.64 -7.53
N ALA A 203 -17.63 3.38 -8.65
CA ALA A 203 -18.69 4.34 -8.95
C ALA A 203 -20.06 3.65 -9.14
N GLU A 204 -20.11 2.51 -9.85
CA GLU A 204 -21.33 1.70 -10.00
C GLU A 204 -21.89 1.23 -8.66
N LEU A 205 -21.04 0.86 -7.72
CA LEU A 205 -21.38 0.42 -6.38
C LEU A 205 -21.69 1.59 -5.42
N GLY A 206 -21.57 2.84 -5.87
CA GLY A 206 -21.72 4.03 -5.01
C GLY A 206 -20.61 4.22 -4.00
N ILE A 207 -19.48 3.53 -4.18
CA ILE A 207 -18.31 3.59 -3.29
C ILE A 207 -17.48 4.83 -3.62
N LYS A 208 -17.36 5.76 -2.66
CA LYS A 208 -16.50 6.93 -2.81
C LYS A 208 -15.03 6.51 -2.67
N VAL A 209 -14.22 6.87 -3.65
CA VAL A 209 -12.76 6.63 -3.66
C VAL A 209 -12.04 7.86 -3.16
N ASP A 210 -10.99 7.66 -2.26
CA ASP A 210 -10.10 8.70 -1.71
C ASP A 210 -8.84 8.88 -2.57
#